data_ed3d6caef1025fb2e7097ffe40405b4d
#
_entry.id   ed3d6caef1025fb2e7097ffe40405b4d
#
_cell.length_a   1.000
_cell.length_b   1.000
_cell.length_c   1.000
_cell.angle_alpha   90.00
_cell.angle_beta   90.00
_cell.angle_gamma   90.00
#
_symmetry.space_group_name_H-M   'P 1'
#
loop_
_entity.id
_entity.type
_entity.pdbx_description
1 polymer ?
#
loop_
_entity_poly.entity_id
_entity_poly.type
_entity_poly.pdbx_seq_one_letter_code
_entity_poly.pdbx_strand_id
1 'polypeptide(L)'
;IDLNDYGKLCKKYNSLFHSDTVQTIGHYKLDLSKLNIDFLTCSAHKFHGPKGIGFAFLRNNSKLNSFIEGGSQERGLRGGTESIHNIAGLNLAFLNAYKNLEKDSKKIKSIKKYFIEKLTQEFDIKINGCKDKSSYTILNILFPISISKKPVLNFKLDLHGIACSGGSACQSGSDKPSHVLSEILGPDLIKNISIRFSFSKLNSIDEVDKVVNFFKEFINEN
;
A
#
# COMPACT_ATOMS: atom_id res chain seq x y z
N ILE A 1 10.46 -6.40 0.12
CA ILE A 1 11.81 -6.35 -0.47
C ILE A 1 12.69 -5.51 0.44
N ASP A 2 13.87 -6.01 0.79
CA ASP A 2 14.88 -5.25 1.53
C ASP A 2 15.70 -4.40 0.55
N LEU A 3 15.54 -3.07 0.64
CA LEU A 3 16.22 -2.13 -0.25
C LEU A 3 17.75 -2.19 -0.12
N ASN A 4 18.25 -2.52 1.07
CA ASN A 4 19.69 -2.58 1.30
C ASN A 4 20.33 -3.77 0.58
N ASP A 5 19.71 -4.95 0.64
CA ASP A 5 20.24 -6.15 0.00
C ASP A 5 20.19 -6.03 -1.54
N TYR A 6 19.08 -5.55 -2.08
CA TYR A 6 18.97 -5.31 -3.53
C TYR A 6 19.91 -4.20 -3.99
N GLY A 7 20.06 -3.12 -3.20
CA GLY A 7 21.01 -2.06 -3.52
C GLY A 7 22.46 -2.54 -3.56
N LYS A 8 22.87 -3.41 -2.63
CA LYS A 8 24.20 -4.05 -2.66
C LYS A 8 24.38 -4.92 -3.91
N LEU A 9 23.34 -5.68 -4.26
CA LEU A 9 23.37 -6.54 -5.45
C LEU A 9 23.51 -5.72 -6.74
N CYS A 10 22.69 -4.67 -6.89
CA CYS A 10 22.77 -3.77 -8.04
C CYS A 10 24.15 -3.12 -8.15
N LYS A 11 24.72 -2.65 -7.03
CA LYS A 11 26.07 -2.10 -6.99
C LYS A 11 27.14 -3.12 -7.41
N LYS A 12 27.02 -4.36 -6.94
CA LYS A 12 27.93 -5.45 -7.30
C LYS A 12 27.98 -5.70 -8.81
N TYR A 13 26.83 -5.57 -9.47
CA TYR A 13 26.71 -5.82 -10.91
C TYR A 13 26.71 -4.54 -11.76
N ASN A 14 27.06 -3.39 -11.15
CA ASN A 14 27.05 -2.08 -11.83
C ASN A 14 25.72 -1.76 -12.51
N SER A 15 24.62 -2.16 -11.89
CA SER A 15 23.26 -1.92 -12.37
C SER A 15 22.61 -0.77 -11.62
N LEU A 16 21.81 0.04 -12.30
CA LEU A 16 21.01 1.08 -11.67
C LEU A 16 19.88 0.44 -10.86
N PHE A 17 19.59 1.04 -9.69
CA PHE A 17 18.53 0.59 -8.81
C PHE A 17 17.45 1.66 -8.63
N HIS A 18 16.27 1.37 -9.16
CA HIS A 18 15.04 2.13 -8.90
C HIS A 18 14.10 1.33 -8.02
N SER A 19 13.46 2.00 -7.06
CA SER A 19 12.37 1.44 -6.28
C SER A 19 11.16 2.36 -6.28
N ASP A 20 9.98 1.79 -6.57
CA ASP A 20 8.71 2.41 -6.18
C ASP A 20 8.58 2.32 -4.66
N THR A 21 8.67 3.45 -3.98
CA THR A 21 8.56 3.57 -2.53
C THR A 21 7.25 4.21 -2.08
N VAL A 22 6.23 4.21 -2.96
CA VAL A 22 4.90 4.78 -2.69
C VAL A 22 4.27 4.22 -1.41
N GLN A 23 4.51 2.94 -1.08
CA GLN A 23 4.03 2.31 0.15
C GLN A 23 5.05 2.33 1.30
N THR A 24 6.19 2.99 1.13
CA THR A 24 7.31 2.98 2.10
C THR A 24 7.54 4.37 2.69
N ILE A 25 7.58 5.40 1.84
CA ILE A 25 7.76 6.80 2.27
C ILE A 25 6.60 7.19 3.19
N GLY A 26 6.95 7.83 4.32
CA GLY A 26 6.01 8.21 5.37
C GLY A 26 5.59 7.08 6.31
N HIS A 27 5.99 5.82 6.01
CA HIS A 27 5.67 4.64 6.81
C HIS A 27 6.89 3.94 7.41
N TYR A 28 8.05 4.11 6.80
CA TYR A 28 9.32 3.52 7.25
C TYR A 28 10.42 4.57 7.21
N LYS A 29 11.37 4.46 8.13
CA LYS A 29 12.56 5.31 8.14
C LYS A 29 13.51 4.84 7.03
N LEU A 30 13.80 5.72 6.08
CA LEU A 30 14.78 5.49 5.03
C LEU A 30 15.94 6.49 5.20
N ASP A 31 17.17 5.95 5.21
CA ASP A 31 18.40 6.75 5.20
C ASP A 31 19.10 6.56 3.84
N LEU A 32 18.86 7.49 2.94
CA LEU A 32 19.39 7.42 1.57
C LEU A 32 20.91 7.56 1.51
N SER A 33 21.55 8.04 2.57
CA SER A 33 23.02 8.09 2.63
C SER A 33 23.64 6.70 2.78
N LYS A 34 22.87 5.74 3.34
CA LYS A 34 23.31 4.36 3.60
C LYS A 34 22.81 3.36 2.57
N LEU A 35 21.80 3.72 1.79
CA LEU A 35 21.22 2.84 0.79
C LEU A 35 21.88 3.06 -0.58
N ASN A 36 22.25 1.98 -1.26
CA ASN A 36 22.70 2.03 -2.65
C ASN A 36 21.48 2.05 -3.58
N ILE A 37 20.79 3.16 -3.62
CA ILE A 37 19.62 3.38 -4.49
C ILE A 37 19.88 4.60 -5.36
N ASP A 38 19.60 4.49 -6.65
CA ASP A 38 19.80 5.57 -7.61
C ASP A 38 18.54 6.41 -7.77
N PHE A 39 17.39 5.76 -7.78
CA PHE A 39 16.10 6.40 -7.97
C PHE A 39 15.06 5.85 -7.02
N LEU A 40 14.19 6.71 -6.52
CA LEU A 40 12.94 6.29 -5.88
C LEU A 40 11.81 7.24 -6.23
N THR A 41 10.59 6.73 -6.15
CA THR A 41 9.37 7.51 -6.39
C THR A 41 8.43 7.41 -5.21
N CYS A 42 7.67 8.48 -4.96
CA CYS A 42 6.62 8.47 -3.97
C CYS A 42 5.38 9.26 -4.43
N SER A 43 4.26 9.06 -3.73
CA SER A 43 3.01 9.79 -3.92
C SER A 43 2.49 10.31 -2.59
N ALA A 44 2.21 11.62 -2.51
CA ALA A 44 1.85 12.28 -1.26
C ALA A 44 0.58 11.71 -0.59
N HIS A 45 -0.43 11.33 -1.40
CA HIS A 45 -1.69 10.80 -0.90
C HIS A 45 -1.57 9.45 -0.15
N LYS A 46 -0.42 8.78 -0.22
CA LYS A 46 -0.15 7.55 0.54
C LYS A 46 0.27 7.80 1.98
N PHE A 47 0.67 9.02 2.31
CA PHE A 47 0.97 9.48 3.67
C PHE A 47 0.17 10.73 4.06
N HIS A 48 -1.10 10.79 3.63
CA HIS A 48 -2.08 11.83 3.94
C HIS A 48 -1.79 13.22 3.36
N GLY A 49 -1.01 13.29 2.28
CA GLY A 49 -0.82 14.49 1.48
C GLY A 49 -1.84 14.61 0.34
N PRO A 50 -1.74 15.67 -0.48
CA PRO A 50 -2.63 15.88 -1.61
C PRO A 50 -2.52 14.79 -2.68
N LYS A 51 -3.62 14.56 -3.41
CA LYS A 51 -3.61 13.78 -4.66
C LYS A 51 -2.97 14.60 -5.78
N GLY A 52 -2.41 13.92 -6.78
CA GLY A 52 -1.85 14.55 -7.97
C GLY A 52 -0.43 15.10 -7.77
N ILE A 53 0.21 14.87 -6.65
CA ILE A 53 1.59 15.26 -6.35
C ILE A 53 2.39 14.09 -5.74
N GLY A 54 3.66 14.02 -6.09
CA GLY A 54 4.66 13.14 -5.54
C GLY A 54 6.04 13.73 -5.77
N PHE A 55 7.07 12.99 -5.44
CA PHE A 55 8.44 13.35 -5.82
C PHE A 55 9.23 12.13 -6.29
N ALA A 56 10.27 12.40 -7.05
CA ALA A 56 11.31 11.43 -7.37
C ALA A 56 12.63 11.87 -6.73
N PHE A 57 13.33 10.95 -6.11
CA PHE A 57 14.72 11.14 -5.73
C PHE A 57 15.61 10.57 -6.82
N LEU A 58 16.60 11.37 -7.20
CA LEU A 58 17.62 11.04 -8.18
C LEU A 58 19.00 11.26 -7.56
N ARG A 59 19.75 10.19 -7.37
CA ARG A 59 21.07 10.28 -6.74
C ARG A 59 22.08 10.95 -7.66
N ASN A 60 21.99 10.63 -8.95
CA ASN A 60 22.88 11.16 -9.97
C ASN A 60 22.10 11.41 -11.25
N ASN A 61 21.63 12.63 -11.41
CA ASN A 61 20.74 13.04 -12.51
C ASN A 61 21.46 13.37 -13.81
N SER A 62 22.81 13.36 -13.82
CA SER A 62 23.61 13.80 -14.96
C SER A 62 23.42 12.97 -16.25
N LYS A 63 22.77 11.82 -16.16
CA LYS A 63 22.51 10.90 -17.29
C LYS A 63 21.04 10.79 -17.68
N LEU A 64 20.15 11.56 -17.06
CA LEU A 64 18.72 11.53 -17.38
C LEU A 64 18.35 12.68 -18.30
N ASN A 65 17.65 12.37 -19.36
CA ASN A 65 17.01 13.34 -20.22
C ASN A 65 15.57 13.58 -19.77
N SER A 66 15.07 14.80 -19.94
CA SER A 66 13.65 15.08 -19.74
C SER A 66 12.79 14.23 -20.68
N PHE A 67 11.77 13.60 -20.14
CA PHE A 67 10.73 12.92 -20.93
C PHE A 67 9.57 13.86 -21.24
N ILE A 68 9.28 14.80 -20.33
CA ILE A 68 8.28 15.86 -20.52
C ILE A 68 9.06 17.14 -20.78
N GLU A 69 9.21 17.48 -22.04
CA GLU A 69 9.93 18.66 -22.51
C GLU A 69 9.14 19.95 -22.24
N GLY A 70 9.83 21.08 -22.21
CA GLY A 70 9.24 22.40 -21.98
C GLY A 70 10.22 23.37 -21.36
N GLY A 71 9.78 24.14 -20.36
CA GLY A 71 10.63 25.05 -19.61
C GLY A 71 11.66 24.35 -18.71
N SER A 72 12.49 25.14 -18.05
CA SER A 72 13.59 24.65 -17.19
C SER A 72 13.16 24.21 -15.79
N GLN A 73 11.86 24.00 -15.56
CA GLN A 73 11.36 23.57 -14.26
C GLN A 73 11.97 22.21 -13.86
N GLU A 74 11.96 21.92 -12.57
CA GLU A 74 12.56 20.70 -11.99
C GLU A 74 14.01 20.50 -12.48
N ARG A 75 14.77 21.57 -12.57
CA ARG A 75 16.17 21.61 -13.08
C ARG A 75 16.32 21.07 -14.51
N GLY A 76 15.30 21.32 -15.35
CA GLY A 76 15.26 20.85 -16.73
C GLY A 76 14.87 19.37 -16.90
N LEU A 77 14.48 18.69 -15.83
CA LEU A 77 14.12 17.27 -15.88
C LEU A 77 12.64 17.03 -16.17
N ARG A 78 11.79 18.05 -15.96
CA ARG A 78 10.35 17.94 -16.20
C ARG A 78 9.76 19.33 -16.43
N GLY A 79 9.37 19.62 -17.66
CA GLY A 79 8.72 20.88 -18.01
C GLY A 79 7.32 21.04 -17.42
N GLY A 80 6.87 22.30 -17.29
CA GLY A 80 5.54 22.66 -16.79
C GLY A 80 5.60 23.35 -15.43
N THR A 81 4.69 24.32 -15.21
CA THR A 81 4.63 25.12 -13.98
C THR A 81 4.41 24.23 -12.76
N GLU A 82 5.16 24.52 -11.70
CA GLU A 82 5.08 23.78 -10.43
C GLU A 82 3.75 24.06 -9.71
N SER A 83 3.14 23.01 -9.19
CA SER A 83 1.93 23.10 -8.37
C SER A 83 2.27 23.46 -6.92
N ILE A 84 2.54 24.75 -6.66
CA ILE A 84 3.08 25.23 -5.38
C ILE A 84 2.20 24.81 -4.19
N HIS A 85 0.87 24.92 -4.32
CA HIS A 85 -0.05 24.55 -3.25
C HIS A 85 0.02 23.02 -2.92
N ASN A 86 0.14 22.17 -3.95
CA ASN A 86 0.32 20.74 -3.73
C ASN A 86 1.70 20.41 -3.17
N ILE A 87 2.75 21.13 -3.57
CA ILE A 87 4.11 20.98 -3.02
C ILE A 87 4.11 21.35 -1.53
N ALA A 88 3.46 22.44 -1.16
CA ALA A 88 3.34 22.85 0.25
C ALA A 88 2.58 21.80 1.07
N GLY A 89 1.48 21.27 0.54
CA GLY A 89 0.71 20.18 1.17
C GLY A 89 1.50 18.88 1.30
N LEU A 90 2.26 18.50 0.27
CA LEU A 90 3.17 17.35 0.31
C LEU A 90 4.23 17.52 1.39
N ASN A 91 4.88 18.69 1.45
CA ASN A 91 5.91 18.96 2.45
C ASN A 91 5.37 18.85 3.88
N LEU A 92 4.21 19.46 4.15
CA LEU A 92 3.57 19.37 5.46
C LEU A 92 3.22 17.93 5.84
N ALA A 93 2.65 17.17 4.90
CA ALA A 93 2.31 15.77 5.12
C ALA A 93 3.55 14.91 5.38
N PHE A 94 4.63 15.14 4.63
CA PHE A 94 5.92 14.45 4.79
C PHE A 94 6.52 14.71 6.18
N LEU A 95 6.61 15.96 6.59
CA LEU A 95 7.15 16.33 7.90
C LEU A 95 6.30 15.71 9.04
N ASN A 96 4.97 15.78 8.93
CA ASN A 96 4.06 15.20 9.91
C ASN A 96 4.17 13.66 9.99
N ALA A 97 4.31 12.98 8.84
CA ALA A 97 4.47 11.54 8.79
C ALA A 97 5.75 11.08 9.51
N TYR A 98 6.88 11.74 9.28
CA TYR A 98 8.15 11.40 9.93
C TYR A 98 8.21 11.82 11.40
N LYS A 99 7.62 12.98 11.76
CA LYS A 99 7.51 13.42 13.16
C LYS A 99 6.74 12.42 14.02
N ASN A 100 5.68 11.81 13.48
CA ASN A 100 4.80 10.92 14.23
C ASN A 100 5.03 9.44 13.90
N LEU A 101 6.06 9.08 13.13
CA LEU A 101 6.28 7.76 12.55
C LEU A 101 6.19 6.61 13.57
N GLU A 102 6.88 6.74 14.70
CA GLU A 102 6.90 5.70 15.73
C GLU A 102 5.54 5.53 16.41
N LYS A 103 4.90 6.64 16.78
CA LYS A 103 3.57 6.65 17.39
C LYS A 103 2.52 6.04 16.45
N ASP A 104 2.49 6.52 15.20
CA ASP A 104 1.50 6.10 14.22
C ASP A 104 1.70 4.64 13.80
N SER A 105 2.95 4.21 13.59
CA SER A 105 3.25 2.81 13.26
C SER A 105 2.90 1.85 14.40
N LYS A 106 3.13 2.24 15.66
CA LYS A 106 2.75 1.44 16.83
C LYS A 106 1.23 1.27 16.90
N LYS A 107 0.48 2.36 16.73
CA LYS A 107 -0.99 2.32 16.71
C LYS A 107 -1.51 1.42 15.59
N ILE A 108 -1.03 1.62 14.35
CA ILE A 108 -1.49 0.84 13.19
C ILE A 108 -1.18 -0.65 13.36
N LYS A 109 0.01 -0.99 13.86
CA LYS A 109 0.38 -2.38 14.15
C LYS A 109 -0.53 -3.02 15.19
N SER A 110 -0.93 -2.29 16.24
CA SER A 110 -1.84 -2.82 17.27
C SER A 110 -3.24 -3.08 16.70
N ILE A 111 -3.76 -2.17 15.87
CA ILE A 111 -5.07 -2.34 15.20
C ILE A 111 -5.03 -3.54 14.25
N LYS A 112 -3.99 -3.64 13.40
CA LYS A 112 -3.82 -4.76 12.48
C LYS A 112 -3.72 -6.10 13.23
N LYS A 113 -2.96 -6.14 14.33
CA LYS A 113 -2.82 -7.34 15.17
C LYS A 113 -4.18 -7.75 15.74
N TYR A 114 -4.89 -6.82 16.35
CA TYR A 114 -6.23 -7.06 16.89
C TYR A 114 -7.19 -7.58 15.82
N PHE A 115 -7.17 -7.00 14.63
CA PHE A 115 -8.00 -7.45 13.52
C PHE A 115 -7.68 -8.90 13.10
N ILE A 116 -6.41 -9.25 12.99
CA ILE A 116 -5.99 -10.63 12.68
C ILE A 116 -6.47 -11.58 13.77
N GLU A 117 -6.27 -11.26 15.05
CA GLU A 117 -6.69 -12.07 16.18
C GLU A 117 -8.19 -12.32 16.17
N LYS A 118 -8.99 -11.28 15.98
CA LYS A 118 -10.45 -11.41 15.89
C LYS A 118 -10.89 -12.26 14.72
N LEU A 119 -10.34 -12.05 13.54
CA LEU A 119 -10.72 -12.83 12.35
C LEU A 119 -10.31 -14.29 12.47
N THR A 120 -9.13 -14.58 13.05
CA THR A 120 -8.68 -15.98 13.22
C THR A 120 -9.44 -16.74 14.31
N GLN A 121 -10.03 -16.04 15.29
CA GLN A 121 -10.92 -16.63 16.29
C GLN A 121 -12.28 -17.04 15.71
N GLU A 122 -12.76 -16.30 14.72
CA GLU A 122 -14.13 -16.46 14.18
C GLU A 122 -14.17 -17.25 12.86
N PHE A 123 -13.10 -17.20 12.06
CA PHE A 123 -13.10 -17.75 10.72
C PHE A 123 -11.82 -18.52 10.41
N ASP A 124 -11.95 -19.55 9.58
CA ASP A 124 -10.79 -20.23 8.96
C ASP A 124 -10.26 -19.39 7.79
N ILE A 125 -9.52 -18.36 8.13
CA ILE A 125 -8.90 -17.44 7.15
C ILE A 125 -7.45 -17.79 6.87
N LYS A 126 -6.96 -17.39 5.69
CA LYS A 126 -5.55 -17.45 5.34
C LYS A 126 -5.03 -16.04 5.03
N ILE A 127 -3.90 -15.66 5.62
CA ILE A 127 -3.22 -14.42 5.26
C ILE A 127 -2.40 -14.66 3.99
N ASN A 128 -2.69 -13.87 2.95
CA ASN A 128 -1.93 -13.90 1.71
C ASN A 128 -0.62 -13.11 1.89
N GLY A 129 0.50 -13.81 1.76
CA GLY A 129 1.83 -13.26 1.93
C GLY A 129 2.48 -13.64 3.26
N CYS A 130 3.57 -12.96 3.61
CA CYS A 130 4.32 -13.26 4.83
C CYS A 130 3.75 -12.47 6.01
N LYS A 131 3.37 -13.18 7.08
CA LYS A 131 2.80 -12.59 8.31
C LYS A 131 3.75 -11.57 8.95
N ASP A 132 5.04 -11.90 9.03
CA ASP A 132 6.00 -11.11 9.80
C ASP A 132 6.73 -10.05 8.96
N LYS A 133 6.83 -10.24 7.63
CA LYS A 133 7.55 -9.34 6.71
C LYS A 133 6.63 -8.50 5.83
N SER A 134 5.31 -8.55 6.04
CA SER A 134 4.38 -7.70 5.29
C SER A 134 4.32 -6.28 5.84
N SER A 135 3.88 -5.33 4.99
CA SER A 135 3.61 -3.95 5.44
C SER A 135 2.61 -3.95 6.60
N TYR A 136 2.87 -3.11 7.60
CA TYR A 136 1.93 -2.95 8.72
C TYR A 136 0.67 -2.18 8.34
N THR A 137 0.67 -1.48 7.20
CA THR A 137 -0.47 -0.70 6.70
C THR A 137 -1.42 -1.51 5.81
N ILE A 138 -1.04 -2.73 5.43
CA ILE A 138 -1.80 -3.55 4.47
C ILE A 138 -1.95 -4.97 5.02
N LEU A 139 -3.12 -5.55 4.82
CA LEU A 139 -3.42 -6.95 5.12
C LEU A 139 -4.28 -7.51 3.98
N ASN A 140 -3.85 -8.62 3.40
CA ASN A 140 -4.64 -9.34 2.40
C ASN A 140 -5.04 -10.69 2.99
N ILE A 141 -6.33 -10.97 2.99
CA ILE A 141 -6.93 -12.16 3.62
C ILE A 141 -7.75 -12.92 2.60
N LEU A 142 -7.51 -14.21 2.54
CA LEU A 142 -8.37 -15.17 1.86
C LEU A 142 -9.45 -15.64 2.87
N PHE A 143 -10.71 -15.41 2.53
CA PHE A 143 -11.85 -15.88 3.32
C PHE A 143 -12.39 -17.20 2.73
N PRO A 144 -12.99 -18.08 3.55
CA PRO A 144 -13.64 -19.30 3.09
C PRO A 144 -15.02 -19.00 2.45
N ILE A 145 -15.03 -18.04 1.53
CA ILE A 145 -16.22 -17.56 0.81
C ILE A 145 -15.98 -17.76 -0.68
N SER A 146 -16.89 -18.43 -1.37
CA SER A 146 -16.79 -18.65 -2.82
C SER A 146 -16.69 -17.35 -3.58
N ILE A 147 -15.83 -17.32 -4.60
CA ILE A 147 -15.63 -16.15 -5.50
C ILE A 147 -16.93 -15.73 -6.20
N SER A 148 -17.89 -16.65 -6.40
CA SER A 148 -19.21 -16.35 -6.98
C SER A 148 -20.03 -15.35 -6.14
N LYS A 149 -19.76 -15.25 -4.84
CA LYS A 149 -20.43 -14.32 -3.93
C LYS A 149 -19.78 -12.92 -3.89
N LYS A 150 -18.68 -12.71 -4.62
CA LYS A 150 -17.93 -11.44 -4.64
C LYS A 150 -18.79 -10.20 -4.97
N PRO A 151 -19.68 -10.21 -5.98
CA PRO A 151 -20.52 -9.04 -6.27
C PRO A 151 -21.45 -8.67 -5.11
N VAL A 152 -22.10 -9.68 -4.50
CA VAL A 152 -22.99 -9.49 -3.35
C VAL A 152 -22.21 -8.97 -2.14
N LEU A 153 -21.05 -9.55 -1.87
CA LEU A 153 -20.18 -9.11 -0.78
C LEU A 153 -19.74 -7.66 -0.94
N ASN A 154 -19.28 -7.27 -2.13
CA ASN A 154 -18.85 -5.90 -2.41
C ASN A 154 -20.00 -4.91 -2.20
N PHE A 155 -21.20 -5.24 -2.68
CA PHE A 155 -22.38 -4.41 -2.51
C PHE A 155 -22.77 -4.27 -1.03
N LYS A 156 -22.80 -5.37 -0.27
CA LYS A 156 -23.10 -5.33 1.17
C LYS A 156 -22.03 -4.57 1.98
N LEU A 157 -20.75 -4.70 1.64
CA LEU A 157 -19.67 -3.94 2.27
C LEU A 157 -19.86 -2.44 2.09
N ASP A 158 -20.21 -2.00 0.87
CA ASP A 158 -20.46 -0.59 0.56
C ASP A 158 -21.67 -0.06 1.35
N LEU A 159 -22.79 -0.79 1.39
CA LEU A 159 -23.97 -0.44 2.19
C LEU A 159 -23.66 -0.27 3.69
N HIS A 160 -22.71 -1.03 4.22
CA HIS A 160 -22.28 -0.92 5.62
C HIS A 160 -21.17 0.12 5.83
N GLY A 161 -20.77 0.84 4.77
CA GLY A 161 -19.71 1.84 4.80
C GLY A 161 -18.32 1.24 5.08
N ILE A 162 -18.08 0.00 4.65
CA ILE A 162 -16.81 -0.70 4.80
C ILE A 162 -16.05 -0.61 3.49
N ALA A 163 -15.05 0.28 3.44
CA ALA A 163 -14.19 0.46 2.28
C ALA A 163 -13.00 -0.51 2.33
N CYS A 164 -12.98 -1.48 1.42
CA CYS A 164 -11.87 -2.42 1.22
C CYS A 164 -11.69 -2.71 -0.28
N SER A 165 -10.73 -3.56 -0.63
CA SER A 165 -10.44 -3.86 -2.05
C SER A 165 -10.35 -5.37 -2.28
N GLY A 166 -11.09 -5.87 -3.25
CA GLY A 166 -11.09 -7.29 -3.67
C GLY A 166 -10.03 -7.64 -4.71
N GLY A 167 -9.00 -6.81 -4.90
CA GLY A 167 -7.94 -7.03 -5.90
C GLY A 167 -6.80 -6.03 -5.77
N SER A 168 -6.01 -5.83 -6.83
CA SER A 168 -5.05 -4.73 -6.88
C SER A 168 -5.79 -3.39 -6.93
N ALA A 169 -5.26 -2.35 -6.27
CA ALA A 169 -5.90 -1.03 -6.23
C ALA A 169 -6.04 -0.40 -7.63
N CYS A 170 -5.10 -0.68 -8.52
CA CYS A 170 -5.10 -0.17 -9.90
C CYS A 170 -6.11 -0.88 -10.82
N GLN A 171 -6.67 -2.00 -10.37
CA GLN A 171 -7.66 -2.79 -11.09
C GLN A 171 -9.03 -2.78 -10.38
N SER A 172 -9.26 -1.81 -9.49
CA SER A 172 -10.57 -1.60 -8.88
C SER A 172 -11.57 -1.29 -9.99
N GLY A 173 -12.57 -2.17 -10.17
CA GLY A 173 -13.53 -2.12 -11.28
C GLY A 173 -13.30 -3.16 -12.39
N SER A 174 -12.20 -3.93 -12.38
CA SER A 174 -12.06 -5.08 -13.29
C SER A 174 -12.44 -6.38 -12.56
N ASP A 175 -13.19 -7.25 -13.24
CA ASP A 175 -13.55 -8.58 -12.73
C ASP A 175 -12.39 -9.59 -12.78
N LYS A 176 -11.24 -9.18 -13.30
CA LYS A 176 -10.07 -10.05 -13.41
C LYS A 176 -9.45 -10.32 -12.03
N PRO A 177 -9.11 -11.57 -11.71
CA PRO A 177 -8.39 -11.89 -10.48
C PRO A 177 -7.00 -11.21 -10.48
N SER A 178 -6.47 -10.95 -9.30
CA SER A 178 -5.11 -10.42 -9.16
C SER A 178 -4.11 -11.42 -9.72
N HIS A 179 -3.29 -11.01 -10.71
CA HIS A 179 -2.24 -11.84 -11.27
C HIS A 179 -1.26 -12.36 -10.21
N VAL A 180 -0.99 -11.54 -9.16
CA VAL A 180 -0.13 -11.97 -8.04
C VAL A 180 -0.81 -13.09 -7.23
N LEU A 181 -2.09 -12.93 -6.90
CA LEU A 181 -2.82 -13.95 -6.13
C LEU A 181 -3.01 -15.23 -6.94
N SER A 182 -3.18 -15.14 -8.26
CA SER A 182 -3.28 -16.31 -9.12
C SER A 182 -2.02 -17.18 -9.06
N GLU A 183 -0.83 -16.55 -8.97
CA GLU A 183 0.44 -17.28 -8.89
C GLU A 183 0.71 -17.89 -7.51
N ILE A 184 0.26 -17.23 -6.42
CA ILE A 184 0.61 -17.65 -5.05
C ILE A 184 -0.42 -18.56 -4.39
N LEU A 185 -1.68 -18.58 -4.86
CA LEU A 185 -2.77 -19.32 -4.19
C LEU A 185 -3.01 -20.72 -4.77
N GLY A 186 -2.66 -20.98 -5.99
CA GLY A 186 -3.01 -22.23 -6.66
C GLY A 186 -4.51 -22.36 -7.01
N PRO A 187 -4.89 -23.41 -7.76
CA PRO A 187 -6.20 -23.50 -8.42
C PRO A 187 -7.39 -23.66 -7.47
N ASP A 188 -7.21 -24.22 -6.29
CA ASP A 188 -8.31 -24.41 -5.35
C ASP A 188 -8.59 -23.18 -4.49
N LEU A 189 -7.53 -22.53 -4.01
CA LEU A 189 -7.67 -21.36 -3.15
C LEU A 189 -8.10 -20.12 -3.91
N ILE A 190 -7.77 -20.01 -5.21
CA ILE A 190 -8.20 -18.87 -6.04
C ILE A 190 -9.72 -18.82 -6.25
N LYS A 191 -10.43 -19.91 -5.99
CA LYS A 191 -11.91 -19.97 -6.03
C LYS A 191 -12.56 -19.25 -4.85
N ASN A 192 -11.78 -18.84 -3.86
CA ASN A 192 -12.23 -18.12 -2.68
C ASN A 192 -11.93 -16.62 -2.78
N ILE A 193 -12.65 -15.83 -2.01
CA ILE A 193 -12.53 -14.38 -2.04
C ILE A 193 -11.30 -13.95 -1.24
N SER A 194 -10.42 -13.18 -1.90
CA SER A 194 -9.36 -12.45 -1.22
C SER A 194 -9.73 -10.98 -1.08
N ILE A 195 -9.58 -10.43 0.13
CA ILE A 195 -9.86 -9.02 0.43
C ILE A 195 -8.62 -8.38 1.01
N ARG A 196 -8.30 -7.18 0.50
CA ARG A 196 -7.23 -6.33 1.02
C ARG A 196 -7.80 -5.22 1.89
N PHE A 197 -7.38 -5.20 3.14
CA PHE A 197 -7.62 -4.12 4.09
C PHE A 197 -6.41 -3.20 4.16
N SER A 198 -6.66 -1.91 4.24
CA SER A 198 -5.62 -0.88 4.40
C SER A 198 -5.86 -0.13 5.71
N PHE A 199 -4.80 0.03 6.50
CA PHE A 199 -4.86 0.65 7.83
C PHE A 199 -4.16 1.99 7.83
N SER A 200 -4.69 2.92 8.60
CA SER A 200 -4.11 4.22 8.86
C SER A 200 -4.18 4.58 10.35
N LYS A 201 -3.52 5.65 10.73
CA LYS A 201 -3.61 6.22 12.08
C LYS A 201 -5.02 6.67 12.48
N LEU A 202 -5.92 6.83 11.50
CA LEU A 202 -7.31 7.28 11.72
C LEU A 202 -8.23 6.14 12.13
N ASN A 203 -7.85 4.87 11.90
CA ASN A 203 -8.68 3.73 12.26
C ASN A 203 -8.76 3.52 13.78
N SER A 204 -9.86 2.89 14.21
CA SER A 204 -10.17 2.54 15.60
C SER A 204 -10.42 1.04 15.78
N ILE A 205 -10.48 0.62 17.03
CA ILE A 205 -10.86 -0.76 17.40
C ILE A 205 -12.33 -1.01 17.08
N ASP A 206 -13.21 -0.03 17.30
CA ASP A 206 -14.65 -0.18 17.01
C ASP A 206 -14.92 -0.42 15.53
N GLU A 207 -14.12 0.19 14.63
CA GLU A 207 -14.19 -0.11 13.19
C GLU A 207 -13.79 -1.54 12.89
N VAL A 208 -12.81 -2.09 13.60
CA VAL A 208 -12.42 -3.51 13.48
C VAL A 208 -13.58 -4.42 13.90
N ASP A 209 -14.18 -4.17 15.06
CA ASP A 209 -15.30 -4.96 15.56
C ASP A 209 -16.50 -4.90 14.61
N LYS A 210 -16.78 -3.72 14.04
CA LYS A 210 -17.82 -3.55 13.02
C LYS A 210 -17.56 -4.46 11.79
N VAL A 211 -16.33 -4.49 11.30
CA VAL A 211 -15.96 -5.31 10.14
C VAL A 211 -16.07 -6.81 10.47
N VAL A 212 -15.60 -7.24 11.64
CA VAL A 212 -15.70 -8.65 12.07
C VAL A 212 -17.15 -9.09 12.19
N ASN A 213 -18.01 -8.27 12.81
CA ASN A 213 -19.44 -8.55 12.95
C ASN A 213 -20.14 -8.65 11.58
N PHE A 214 -19.82 -7.75 10.66
CA PHE A 214 -20.30 -7.82 9.29
C PHE A 214 -19.99 -9.18 8.63
N PHE A 215 -18.75 -9.66 8.75
CA PHE A 215 -18.38 -10.96 8.17
C PHE A 215 -19.05 -12.14 8.87
N LYS A 216 -19.31 -12.06 10.18
CA LYS A 216 -20.09 -13.08 10.90
C LYS A 216 -21.51 -13.19 10.34
N GLU A 217 -22.18 -12.06 10.17
CA GLU A 217 -23.53 -12.01 9.61
C GLU A 217 -23.53 -12.53 8.16
N PHE A 218 -22.61 -12.02 7.33
CA PHE A 218 -22.53 -12.39 5.92
C PHE A 218 -22.26 -13.88 5.70
N ILE A 219 -21.39 -14.50 6.50
CA ILE A 219 -21.05 -15.92 6.37
C ILE A 219 -22.19 -16.81 6.88
N ASN A 220 -22.87 -16.41 7.97
CA ASN A 220 -23.99 -17.18 8.53
C ASN A 220 -25.26 -17.12 7.68
N GLU A 221 -25.47 -16.07 6.91
CA GLU A 221 -26.61 -15.91 5.99
C GLU A 221 -26.43 -16.69 4.66
N ASN A 222 -25.24 -17.24 4.40
CA ASN A 222 -24.84 -17.78 3.10
C ASN A 222 -24.08 -19.10 3.21
#